data_0a81d9f7e9f53219ac4bd92d81b88e6e
#
_entry.id   0a81d9f7e9f53219ac4bd92d81b88e6e
#
_cell.length_a   1.000
_cell.length_b   1.000
_cell.length_c   1.000
_cell.angle_alpha   90.00
_cell.angle_beta   90.00
_cell.angle_gamma   90.00
#
_symmetry.space_group_name_H-M   'P 1'
#
loop_
_entity.id
_entity.type
_entity.pdbx_description
1 polymer ?
#
loop_
_entity_poly.entity_id
_entity_poly.type
_entity_poly.pdbx_seq_one_letter_code
_entity_poly.pdbx_strand_id
1 'polypeptide(L)'
;MKIASNLKLFLGLASLSIGTTSPALAIPVGDSTSYEMLSEPANESEVAETSKNFLGTVALSNCSGALVQFGKAEPTSPALVLTNGHCVERKLPQPGEVLVNLPSRRTFNLLDRSASNVLGTVNAKAMLYATMTDTDVALYLLDQTYEEIKEQYGIDPLTVTDQKPAAGTPINIVSGYWRRTYTCSIDGFVPELREDGWIFRDAIRYSENGCAVIGGTSGAPIIAGSDRTIIGINNTINEDGARCTRNNPCEVDRTGKIVVRKGIGYGEQVFWFHSCLATSGVEVDLQKPGCLLPKPH
;
A
#
# COMPACT_ATOMS: atom_id res chain seq x y z
N MET A 1 -61.56 18.69 -34.11
CA MET A 1 -61.35 19.87 -35.00
C MET A 1 -60.00 19.68 -35.65
N LYS A 2 -59.99 19.12 -36.87
CA LYS A 2 -59.43 19.57 -38.16
C LYS A 2 -57.92 19.89 -38.08
N ILE A 3 -57.05 19.03 -38.67
CA ILE A 3 -56.54 19.00 -40.08
C ILE A 3 -55.37 19.98 -40.19
N ALA A 4 -54.13 19.68 -40.75
CA ALA A 4 -53.71 18.92 -41.93
C ALA A 4 -52.18 18.79 -41.90
N SER A 5 -51.58 17.70 -42.22
CA SER A 5 -50.89 17.24 -43.42
C SER A 5 -50.17 18.31 -44.28
N ASN A 6 -48.91 18.17 -44.48
CA ASN A 6 -48.25 18.49 -45.76
C ASN A 6 -46.94 17.70 -45.93
N LEU A 7 -47.01 16.77 -46.85
CA LEU A 7 -45.99 16.00 -47.54
C LEU A 7 -45.38 16.90 -48.64
N LYS A 8 -44.07 17.05 -48.71
CA LYS A 8 -43.37 17.51 -49.93
C LYS A 8 -42.25 16.56 -50.31
N LEU A 9 -42.53 15.88 -51.37
CA LEU A 9 -41.68 15.10 -52.23
C LEU A 9 -40.84 16.05 -53.10
N PHE A 10 -39.53 15.86 -53.22
CA PHE A 10 -38.75 16.39 -54.33
C PHE A 10 -37.78 15.32 -54.83
N LEU A 11 -37.95 15.07 -56.13
CA LEU A 11 -37.15 14.20 -57.00
C LEU A 11 -35.82 14.85 -57.35
N GLY A 12 -34.79 14.05 -57.44
CA GLY A 12 -33.92 13.86 -58.58
C GLY A 12 -32.82 14.88 -58.87
N LEU A 13 -31.60 14.36 -58.94
CA LEU A 13 -30.80 14.43 -60.18
C LEU A 13 -29.47 13.69 -59.93
N ALA A 14 -29.26 12.66 -60.73
CA ALA A 14 -28.00 11.96 -60.84
C ALA A 14 -27.07 12.77 -61.75
N SER A 15 -25.84 13.00 -61.32
CA SER A 15 -24.76 13.44 -62.21
C SER A 15 -23.61 12.44 -62.15
N LEU A 16 -23.37 11.81 -63.30
CA LEU A 16 -22.22 10.98 -63.60
C LEU A 16 -20.98 11.90 -63.77
N SER A 17 -19.90 11.63 -63.07
CA SER A 17 -18.60 12.17 -63.39
C SER A 17 -17.58 11.05 -63.50
N ILE A 18 -16.97 11.08 -64.69
CA ILE A 18 -16.00 10.13 -65.21
C ILE A 18 -14.65 10.31 -64.47
N GLY A 19 -14.14 9.22 -63.93
CA GLY A 19 -12.85 9.21 -63.23
C GLY A 19 -11.67 9.17 -64.17
N THR A 20 -10.68 9.99 -63.89
CA THR A 20 -9.32 9.85 -64.42
C THR A 20 -8.41 9.13 -63.43
N THR A 21 -7.92 7.97 -63.82
CA THR A 21 -6.94 7.19 -63.07
C THR A 21 -5.56 7.77 -63.26
N SER A 22 -4.92 8.26 -62.20
CA SER A 22 -3.48 8.51 -62.16
C SER A 22 -2.80 7.34 -61.42
N PRO A 23 -1.63 6.85 -61.91
CA PRO A 23 -0.93 5.79 -61.23
C PRO A 23 -0.23 6.33 -59.99
N ALA A 24 -0.52 5.72 -58.86
CA ALA A 24 0.17 5.99 -57.59
C ALA A 24 1.57 5.33 -57.65
N LEU A 25 2.61 6.12 -57.48
CA LEU A 25 3.96 5.63 -57.21
C LEU A 25 3.97 4.95 -55.81
N ALA A 26 4.34 3.68 -55.80
CA ALA A 26 4.58 2.95 -54.55
C ALA A 26 5.87 3.47 -53.92
N ILE A 27 5.76 4.08 -52.76
CA ILE A 27 6.87 4.37 -51.84
C ILE A 27 7.15 3.07 -51.08
N PRO A 28 8.40 2.56 -51.00
CA PRO A 28 8.69 1.40 -50.17
C PRO A 28 8.48 1.78 -48.70
N VAL A 29 7.55 1.11 -48.07
CA VAL A 29 7.33 1.17 -46.61
C VAL A 29 8.55 0.52 -45.95
N GLY A 30 9.36 1.33 -45.30
CA GLY A 30 10.42 0.86 -44.43
C GLY A 30 9.83 0.01 -43.31
N ASP A 31 10.49 -1.10 -43.10
CA ASP A 31 10.22 -2.08 -42.06
C ASP A 31 10.18 -1.38 -40.67
N SER A 32 8.98 -1.07 -40.19
CA SER A 32 8.77 -0.65 -38.79
C SER A 32 8.83 -1.91 -37.94
N THR A 33 10.02 -2.28 -37.49
CA THR A 33 10.16 -3.17 -36.33
C THR A 33 9.47 -2.49 -35.15
N SER A 34 8.20 -2.81 -35.00
CA SER A 34 7.49 -2.61 -33.76
C SER A 34 8.24 -3.36 -32.65
N TYR A 35 8.96 -2.62 -31.81
CA TYR A 35 9.36 -3.12 -30.51
C TYR A 35 8.07 -3.35 -29.70
N GLU A 36 7.46 -4.52 -29.86
CA GLU A 36 6.64 -5.08 -28.80
C GLU A 36 7.58 -5.30 -27.61
N MET A 37 7.50 -4.41 -26.63
CA MET A 37 7.97 -4.72 -25.30
C MET A 37 7.04 -5.82 -24.78
N LEU A 38 7.40 -7.06 -25.10
CA LEU A 38 6.90 -8.22 -24.39
C LEU A 38 7.38 -8.05 -22.94
N SER A 39 6.49 -7.57 -22.07
CA SER A 39 6.65 -7.80 -20.66
C SER A 39 6.63 -9.33 -20.48
N GLU A 40 7.80 -9.93 -20.33
CA GLU A 40 7.88 -11.34 -20.00
C GLU A 40 7.00 -11.56 -18.76
N PRO A 41 6.11 -12.54 -18.75
CA PRO A 41 5.35 -12.86 -17.54
C PRO A 41 6.38 -13.22 -16.46
N ALA A 42 6.31 -12.54 -15.31
CA ALA A 42 7.17 -12.85 -14.18
C ALA A 42 7.11 -14.35 -13.93
N ASN A 43 8.28 -14.99 -13.89
CA ASN A 43 8.39 -16.43 -13.74
C ASN A 43 7.70 -16.85 -12.45
N GLU A 44 6.77 -17.80 -12.48
CA GLU A 44 6.03 -18.29 -11.30
C GLU A 44 6.97 -18.70 -10.16
N SER A 45 8.18 -19.17 -10.47
CA SER A 45 9.19 -19.50 -9.47
C SER A 45 9.75 -18.27 -8.76
N GLU A 46 9.89 -17.14 -9.44
CA GLU A 46 10.40 -15.88 -8.88
C GLU A 46 9.36 -15.22 -7.98
N VAL A 47 8.08 -15.25 -8.37
CA VAL A 47 6.94 -14.83 -7.54
C VAL A 47 6.82 -15.70 -6.28
N ALA A 48 6.99 -17.02 -6.39
CA ALA A 48 6.94 -17.95 -5.25
C ALA A 48 8.12 -17.76 -4.29
N GLU A 49 9.31 -17.41 -4.79
CA GLU A 49 10.50 -17.14 -3.96
C GLU A 49 10.37 -15.80 -3.23
N THR A 50 9.85 -14.78 -3.89
CA THR A 50 9.58 -13.46 -3.29
C THR A 50 8.53 -13.56 -2.20
N SER A 51 7.51 -14.41 -2.37
CA SER A 51 6.43 -14.60 -1.40
C SER A 51 6.89 -15.27 -0.08
N LYS A 52 8.04 -15.93 -0.06
CA LYS A 52 8.59 -16.63 1.13
C LYS A 52 9.79 -15.90 1.75
N ASN A 53 10.04 -14.67 1.38
CA ASN A 53 11.16 -13.91 1.90
C ASN A 53 10.72 -12.97 3.03
N PHE A 54 11.14 -13.31 4.27
CA PHE A 54 10.82 -12.53 5.48
C PHE A 54 11.94 -11.55 5.90
N LEU A 55 13.06 -11.48 5.17
CA LEU A 55 14.11 -10.50 5.50
C LEU A 55 13.55 -9.08 5.49
N GLY A 56 13.85 -8.31 6.51
CA GLY A 56 13.29 -6.98 6.72
C GLY A 56 11.88 -6.94 7.32
N THR A 57 11.17 -8.09 7.39
CA THR A 57 9.92 -8.19 8.17
C THR A 57 10.25 -8.45 9.63
N VAL A 58 9.52 -7.82 10.54
CA VAL A 58 9.71 -8.01 11.98
C VAL A 58 8.45 -8.57 12.65
N ALA A 59 8.67 -9.39 13.69
CA ALA A 59 7.60 -9.87 14.54
C ALA A 59 7.55 -9.05 15.84
N LEU A 60 6.35 -8.60 16.20
CA LEU A 60 6.05 -7.95 17.46
C LEU A 60 5.30 -8.96 18.37
N SER A 61 5.11 -8.63 19.64
CA SER A 61 4.37 -9.48 20.58
C SER A 61 2.87 -9.59 20.26
N ASN A 62 2.32 -8.64 19.50
CA ASN A 62 0.89 -8.53 19.20
C ASN A 62 0.59 -8.28 17.71
N CYS A 63 1.60 -7.98 16.90
CA CYS A 63 1.48 -7.51 15.53
C CYS A 63 2.67 -7.94 14.68
N SER A 64 2.67 -7.53 13.44
CA SER A 64 3.78 -7.58 12.50
C SER A 64 4.31 -6.17 12.23
N GLY A 65 5.45 -6.06 11.58
CA GLY A 65 6.03 -4.80 11.13
C GLY A 65 7.14 -5.01 10.11
N ALA A 66 7.83 -3.94 9.76
CA ALA A 66 8.96 -4.00 8.84
C ALA A 66 10.08 -3.04 9.27
N LEU A 67 11.33 -3.48 9.11
CA LEU A 67 12.51 -2.63 9.09
C LEU A 67 12.47 -1.86 7.76
N VAL A 68 12.40 -0.54 7.81
CA VAL A 68 12.11 0.29 6.63
C VAL A 68 13.14 1.39 6.42
N GLN A 69 13.29 1.81 5.17
CA GLN A 69 13.94 3.07 4.81
C GLN A 69 13.07 3.87 3.85
N PHE A 70 13.17 5.19 3.95
CA PHE A 70 12.51 6.14 3.06
C PHE A 70 13.57 6.80 2.18
N GLY A 71 13.52 6.56 0.88
CA GLY A 71 14.54 7.06 -0.04
C GLY A 71 15.92 6.45 0.27
N LYS A 72 16.95 7.28 0.26
CA LYS A 72 18.32 6.89 0.59
C LYS A 72 18.66 7.37 2.00
N ALA A 73 18.41 6.53 2.99
CA ALA A 73 18.93 6.78 4.33
C ALA A 73 20.43 6.45 4.38
N GLU A 74 21.19 7.26 5.13
CA GLU A 74 22.62 6.98 5.35
C GLU A 74 22.76 5.69 6.19
N PRO A 75 23.71 4.80 5.87
CA PRO A 75 23.94 3.57 6.62
C PRO A 75 24.13 3.78 8.13
N THR A 76 24.79 4.88 8.51
CA THR A 76 25.04 5.27 9.90
C THR A 76 23.84 5.95 10.59
N SER A 77 22.74 6.16 9.88
CA SER A 77 21.51 6.68 10.49
C SER A 77 20.84 5.61 11.35
N PRO A 78 20.21 5.99 12.49
CA PRO A 78 19.36 5.08 13.24
C PRO A 78 18.29 4.47 12.35
N ALA A 79 18.07 3.17 12.49
CA ALA A 79 17.13 2.45 11.67
C ALA A 79 15.67 2.69 12.11
N LEU A 80 14.74 2.40 11.22
CA LEU A 80 13.30 2.63 11.43
C LEU A 80 12.51 1.33 11.33
N VAL A 81 11.47 1.20 12.19
CA VAL A 81 10.45 0.14 12.07
C VAL A 81 9.09 0.78 11.89
N LEU A 82 8.36 0.30 10.88
CA LEU A 82 6.98 0.68 10.55
C LEU A 82 6.02 -0.43 10.97
N THR A 83 4.90 -0.06 11.60
CA THR A 83 3.77 -0.93 11.96
C THR A 83 2.48 -0.11 12.05
N ASN A 84 1.36 -0.67 12.54
CA ASN A 84 0.13 0.09 12.77
C ASN A 84 0.15 0.91 14.08
N GLY A 85 -0.67 1.96 14.11
CA GLY A 85 -0.94 2.76 15.30
C GLY A 85 -1.62 1.97 16.41
N HIS A 86 -2.54 1.06 16.06
CA HIS A 86 -3.18 0.19 17.05
C HIS A 86 -2.24 -0.89 17.61
N CYS A 87 -1.05 -1.06 17.03
CA CYS A 87 -0.03 -1.99 17.50
C CYS A 87 0.86 -1.43 18.62
N VAL A 88 0.72 -0.15 19.00
CA VAL A 88 1.55 0.45 20.03
C VAL A 88 1.41 -0.27 21.38
N GLU A 89 2.45 -0.24 22.20
CA GLU A 89 2.49 -0.89 23.52
C GLU A 89 1.69 -0.15 24.61
N ARG A 90 1.01 0.91 24.23
CA ARG A 90 0.23 1.79 25.11
C ARG A 90 -1.26 1.66 24.82
N LYS A 91 -2.06 2.53 25.42
CA LYS A 91 -3.47 2.70 25.04
C LYS A 91 -3.54 3.10 23.56
N LEU A 92 -4.49 2.53 22.85
CA LEU A 92 -4.75 2.85 21.43
C LEU A 92 -4.92 4.36 21.23
N PRO A 93 -4.29 4.96 20.22
CA PRO A 93 -4.57 6.34 19.84
C PRO A 93 -6.08 6.53 19.63
N GLN A 94 -6.66 7.54 20.26
CA GLN A 94 -8.09 7.83 20.14
C GLN A 94 -8.37 8.54 18.80
N PRO A 95 -9.62 8.56 18.29
CA PRO A 95 -9.98 9.39 17.16
C PRO A 95 -9.55 10.85 17.37
N GLY A 96 -8.80 11.41 16.42
CA GLY A 96 -8.18 12.73 16.51
C GLY A 96 -6.83 12.78 17.23
N GLU A 97 -6.38 11.68 17.85
CA GLU A 97 -5.11 11.66 18.58
C GLU A 97 -3.93 11.32 17.65
N VAL A 98 -2.88 12.12 17.76
CA VAL A 98 -1.59 11.90 17.09
C VAL A 98 -0.48 11.95 18.14
N LEU A 99 0.28 10.87 18.24
CA LEU A 99 1.39 10.71 19.17
C LEU A 99 2.70 11.00 18.42
N VAL A 100 3.57 11.83 18.99
CA VAL A 100 4.85 12.23 18.38
C VAL A 100 5.98 12.23 19.40
N ASN A 101 7.13 11.72 18.97
CA ASN A 101 8.41 11.77 19.72
C ASN A 101 8.30 11.27 21.15
N LEU A 102 7.61 10.14 21.38
CA LEU A 102 7.49 9.53 22.69
C LEU A 102 8.59 8.52 22.93
N PRO A 103 9.21 8.48 24.12
CA PRO A 103 10.15 7.43 24.48
C PRO A 103 9.49 6.04 24.34
N SER A 104 10.20 5.09 23.78
CA SER A 104 9.75 3.71 23.65
C SER A 104 10.92 2.75 23.93
N ARG A 105 10.59 1.57 24.43
CA ARG A 105 11.52 0.44 24.59
C ARG A 105 10.93 -0.81 23.93
N ARG A 106 10.08 -0.62 22.92
CA ARG A 106 9.47 -1.72 22.19
C ARG A 106 10.54 -2.56 21.53
N THR A 107 10.33 -3.87 21.55
CA THR A 107 11.23 -4.83 20.90
C THR A 107 10.64 -5.36 19.62
N PHE A 108 11.50 -5.65 18.65
CA PHE A 108 11.17 -6.19 17.35
C PHE A 108 12.08 -7.36 17.02
N ASN A 109 11.52 -8.53 16.75
CA ASN A 109 12.27 -9.71 16.39
C ASN A 109 12.53 -9.72 14.88
N LEU A 110 13.80 -9.75 14.51
CA LEU A 110 14.26 -9.89 13.13
C LEU A 110 14.20 -11.36 12.71
N LEU A 111 13.65 -11.64 11.54
CA LEU A 111 13.44 -12.99 11.04
C LEU A 111 14.44 -13.33 9.94
N ASP A 112 14.81 -14.62 9.85
CA ASP A 112 15.53 -15.14 8.69
C ASP A 112 14.61 -15.16 7.43
N ARG A 113 15.22 -15.43 6.27
CA ARG A 113 14.49 -15.47 4.99
C ARG A 113 13.27 -16.37 5.03
N SER A 114 13.32 -17.50 5.70
CA SER A 114 12.25 -18.52 5.78
C SER A 114 11.31 -18.29 6.96
N ALA A 115 11.61 -17.32 7.83
CA ALA A 115 10.99 -17.10 9.13
C ALA A 115 11.06 -18.31 10.08
N SER A 116 11.97 -19.26 9.83
CA SER A 116 12.16 -20.40 10.72
C SER A 116 12.83 -19.98 12.04
N ASN A 117 13.73 -18.98 11.98
CA ASN A 117 14.47 -18.53 13.12
C ASN A 117 14.31 -17.01 13.34
N VAL A 118 14.44 -16.60 14.60
CA VAL A 118 14.71 -15.22 15.00
C VAL A 118 16.21 -15.02 14.97
N LEU A 119 16.69 -14.11 14.11
CA LEU A 119 18.10 -13.76 13.98
C LEU A 119 18.58 -12.91 15.13
N GLY A 120 17.70 -12.07 15.67
CA GLY A 120 17.98 -11.18 16.79
C GLY A 120 16.79 -10.30 17.12
N THR A 121 16.98 -9.48 18.16
CA THR A 121 15.99 -8.51 18.62
C THR A 121 16.59 -7.12 18.59
N VAL A 122 15.90 -6.16 18.01
CA VAL A 122 16.25 -4.74 18.01
C VAL A 122 15.26 -3.96 18.87
N ASN A 123 15.69 -2.83 19.43
CA ASN A 123 14.91 -2.06 20.39
C ASN A 123 14.60 -0.67 19.85
N ALA A 124 13.39 -0.20 20.11
CA ALA A 124 13.04 1.18 19.90
C ALA A 124 13.73 2.10 20.92
N LYS A 125 14.26 3.19 20.44
CA LYS A 125 14.68 4.36 21.23
C LYS A 125 13.51 5.33 21.44
N ALA A 126 12.69 5.50 20.39
CA ALA A 126 11.53 6.37 20.41
C ALA A 126 10.47 5.89 19.43
N MET A 127 9.22 6.23 19.69
CA MET A 127 8.14 6.24 18.74
C MET A 127 8.08 7.65 18.15
N LEU A 128 8.48 7.79 16.88
CA LEU A 128 8.52 9.09 16.20
C LEU A 128 7.12 9.61 15.89
N TYR A 129 6.23 8.69 15.51
CA TYR A 129 4.88 9.01 15.10
C TYR A 129 3.96 7.82 15.31
N ALA A 130 2.73 8.04 15.78
CA ALA A 130 1.66 7.06 15.73
C ALA A 130 0.28 7.72 15.72
N THR A 131 -0.65 7.15 14.98
CA THR A 131 -2.05 7.59 14.96
C THR A 131 -2.96 6.47 14.49
N MET A 132 -4.25 6.59 14.79
CA MET A 132 -5.37 5.87 14.16
C MET A 132 -6.38 6.86 13.56
N THR A 133 -5.96 8.09 13.29
CA THR A 133 -6.77 9.15 12.68
C THR A 133 -6.41 9.26 11.21
N ASP A 134 -7.40 9.15 10.33
CA ASP A 134 -7.27 9.17 8.86
C ASP A 134 -6.38 8.05 8.27
N THR A 135 -5.48 7.47 9.06
CA THR A 135 -4.63 6.30 8.73
C THR A 135 -4.25 5.60 10.05
N ASP A 136 -3.85 4.34 9.97
CA ASP A 136 -3.46 3.55 11.12
C ASP A 136 -1.99 3.13 11.00
N VAL A 137 -1.08 3.98 11.47
CA VAL A 137 0.36 3.81 11.30
C VAL A 137 1.13 4.18 12.57
N ALA A 138 2.28 3.51 12.80
CA ALA A 138 3.28 3.89 13.79
C ALA A 138 4.69 3.69 13.24
N LEU A 139 5.57 4.68 13.46
CA LEU A 139 6.96 4.68 13.06
C LEU A 139 7.85 4.79 14.29
N TYR A 140 8.77 3.84 14.44
CA TYR A 140 9.73 3.77 15.53
C TYR A 140 11.15 4.03 15.04
N LEU A 141 11.92 4.78 15.82
CA LEU A 141 13.35 4.95 15.70
C LEU A 141 14.03 3.89 16.58
N LEU A 142 15.01 3.18 16.04
CA LEU A 142 15.75 2.16 16.76
C LEU A 142 17.01 2.72 17.45
N ASP A 143 17.53 1.95 18.43
CA ASP A 143 18.83 2.23 19.05
C ASP A 143 19.99 1.95 18.09
N GLN A 144 19.81 0.98 17.17
CA GLN A 144 20.82 0.55 16.20
C GLN A 144 20.67 1.29 14.87
N THR A 145 21.78 1.46 14.16
CA THR A 145 21.85 1.99 12.79
C THR A 145 21.54 0.90 11.76
N TYR A 146 21.28 1.30 10.52
CA TYR A 146 21.11 0.35 9.41
C TYR A 146 22.38 -0.48 9.18
N GLU A 147 23.55 0.13 9.27
CA GLU A 147 24.84 -0.55 9.10
C GLU A 147 25.06 -1.60 10.18
N GLU A 148 24.83 -1.28 11.45
CA GLU A 148 24.94 -2.23 12.56
C GLU A 148 24.00 -3.43 12.40
N ILE A 149 22.77 -3.21 11.97
CA ILE A 149 21.81 -4.28 11.71
C ILE A 149 22.27 -5.15 10.54
N LYS A 150 22.79 -4.53 9.48
CA LYS A 150 23.31 -5.26 8.31
C LYS A 150 24.55 -6.09 8.66
N GLU A 151 25.48 -5.52 9.39
CA GLU A 151 26.71 -6.22 9.82
C GLU A 151 26.40 -7.39 10.76
N GLN A 152 25.49 -7.17 11.71
CA GLN A 152 25.17 -8.18 12.73
C GLN A 152 24.27 -9.30 12.23
N TYR A 153 23.27 -8.97 11.38
CA TYR A 153 22.19 -9.89 11.00
C TYR A 153 22.07 -10.14 9.49
N GLY A 154 22.83 -9.44 8.66
CA GLY A 154 22.77 -9.56 7.21
C GLY A 154 21.47 -9.04 6.60
N ILE A 155 20.75 -8.12 7.27
CA ILE A 155 19.44 -7.63 6.86
C ILE A 155 19.56 -6.21 6.34
N ASP A 156 19.09 -6.00 5.12
CA ASP A 156 18.83 -4.68 4.55
C ASP A 156 17.39 -4.24 4.84
N PRO A 157 17.13 -2.93 5.06
CA PRO A 157 15.77 -2.43 5.20
C PRO A 157 14.98 -2.57 3.90
N LEU A 158 13.67 -2.67 4.03
CA LEU A 158 12.74 -2.61 2.90
C LEU A 158 12.50 -1.14 2.54
N THR A 159 12.50 -0.84 1.24
CA THR A 159 12.24 0.52 0.75
C THR A 159 10.73 0.80 0.75
N VAL A 160 10.32 1.93 1.29
CA VAL A 160 8.94 2.41 1.22
C VAL A 160 8.76 3.22 -0.07
N THR A 161 7.69 2.94 -0.82
CA THR A 161 7.36 3.72 -2.03
C THR A 161 7.04 5.17 -1.70
N ASP A 162 7.40 6.08 -2.60
CA ASP A 162 6.97 7.48 -2.59
C ASP A 162 5.74 7.72 -3.49
N GLN A 163 5.22 6.65 -4.13
CA GLN A 163 4.11 6.70 -5.06
C GLN A 163 2.86 6.01 -4.49
N LYS A 164 1.70 6.55 -4.85
CA LYS A 164 0.42 5.87 -4.61
C LYS A 164 0.36 4.60 -5.46
N PRO A 165 0.09 3.42 -4.86
CA PRO A 165 -0.05 2.20 -5.64
C PRO A 165 -1.29 2.24 -6.54
N ALA A 166 -1.31 1.39 -7.58
CA ALA A 166 -2.43 1.27 -8.50
C ALA A 166 -3.36 0.10 -8.13
N ALA A 167 -4.65 0.21 -8.46
CA ALA A 167 -5.57 -0.94 -8.42
C ALA A 167 -5.09 -2.01 -9.42
N GLY A 168 -5.32 -3.28 -9.09
CA GLY A 168 -4.83 -4.41 -9.87
C GLY A 168 -3.40 -4.86 -9.53
N THR A 169 -2.63 -4.06 -8.77
CA THR A 169 -1.26 -4.42 -8.37
C THR A 169 -1.26 -5.73 -7.57
N PRO A 170 -0.50 -6.78 -8.01
CA PRO A 170 -0.27 -7.96 -7.23
C PRO A 170 0.52 -7.64 -5.96
N ILE A 171 0.11 -8.20 -4.82
CA ILE A 171 0.69 -7.90 -3.51
C ILE A 171 0.94 -9.17 -2.69
N ASN A 172 1.96 -9.08 -1.83
CA ASN A 172 2.24 -10.02 -0.78
C ASN A 172 2.16 -9.31 0.58
N ILE A 173 1.35 -9.81 1.49
CA ILE A 173 1.27 -9.35 2.88
C ILE A 173 2.10 -10.31 3.73
N VAL A 174 3.23 -9.85 4.23
CA VAL A 174 4.24 -10.70 4.89
C VAL A 174 4.13 -10.55 6.40
N SER A 175 3.39 -11.44 7.06
CA SER A 175 3.16 -11.39 8.51
C SER A 175 4.35 -11.98 9.29
N GLY A 176 5.09 -11.13 9.98
CA GLY A 176 6.14 -11.57 10.90
C GLY A 176 5.61 -12.32 12.12
N TYR A 177 4.45 -11.92 12.65
CA TYR A 177 3.80 -12.56 13.80
C TYR A 177 3.42 -14.02 13.51
N TRP A 178 2.73 -14.27 12.37
CA TRP A 178 2.30 -15.61 11.97
C TRP A 178 3.35 -16.36 11.15
N ARG A 179 4.46 -15.69 10.75
CA ARG A 179 5.47 -16.25 9.84
C ARG A 179 4.83 -16.81 8.57
N ARG A 180 3.90 -16.04 8.02
CA ARG A 180 3.06 -16.43 6.89
C ARG A 180 2.91 -15.27 5.90
N THR A 181 2.88 -15.59 4.63
CA THR A 181 2.57 -14.67 3.53
C THR A 181 1.16 -14.93 3.00
N TYR A 182 0.43 -13.85 2.72
CA TYR A 182 -0.85 -13.86 2.03
C TYR A 182 -0.66 -13.14 0.69
N THR A 183 -1.16 -13.75 -0.39
CA THR A 183 -0.98 -13.23 -1.76
C THR A 183 -2.33 -12.93 -2.38
N CYS A 184 -2.51 -11.73 -2.90
CA CYS A 184 -3.70 -11.27 -3.62
C CYS A 184 -3.35 -10.07 -4.49
N SER A 185 -4.31 -9.22 -4.80
CA SER A 185 -4.09 -7.93 -5.48
C SER A 185 -4.87 -6.80 -4.79
N ILE A 186 -4.51 -5.57 -5.12
CA ILE A 186 -5.30 -4.40 -4.75
C ILE A 186 -6.56 -4.39 -5.60
N ASP A 187 -7.74 -4.52 -4.98
CA ASP A 187 -9.02 -4.37 -5.67
C ASP A 187 -9.37 -2.90 -5.94
N GLY A 188 -9.02 -2.04 -5.00
CA GLY A 188 -9.26 -0.60 -5.12
C GLY A 188 -8.93 0.17 -3.85
N PHE A 189 -9.40 1.41 -3.79
CA PHE A 189 -9.17 2.30 -2.64
C PHE A 189 -10.51 2.77 -2.10
N VAL A 190 -10.64 2.69 -0.77
CA VAL A 190 -11.85 3.05 -0.04
C VAL A 190 -11.72 4.51 0.42
N PRO A 191 -12.57 5.43 -0.06
CA PRO A 191 -12.49 6.83 0.32
C PRO A 191 -12.56 7.04 1.84
N GLU A 192 -13.40 6.26 2.51
CA GLU A 192 -13.55 6.29 3.96
C GLU A 192 -13.89 4.88 4.47
N LEU A 193 -12.99 4.31 5.27
CA LEU A 193 -13.19 3.06 5.98
C LEU A 193 -13.48 3.38 7.45
N ARG A 194 -14.60 2.93 7.99
CA ARG A 194 -15.00 3.16 9.39
C ARG A 194 -14.91 1.89 10.21
N GLU A 195 -14.32 1.99 11.39
CA GLU A 195 -14.24 0.90 12.36
C GLU A 195 -14.30 1.43 13.78
N ASP A 196 -15.31 1.06 14.56
CA ASP A 196 -15.46 1.34 16.01
C ASP A 196 -15.12 2.77 16.43
N GLY A 197 -15.54 3.77 15.64
CA GLY A 197 -15.28 5.19 15.90
C GLY A 197 -14.05 5.78 15.22
N TRP A 198 -13.15 4.95 14.69
CA TRP A 198 -12.04 5.40 13.83
C TRP A 198 -12.47 5.52 12.38
N ILE A 199 -11.81 6.41 11.68
CA ILE A 199 -11.98 6.63 10.24
C ILE A 199 -10.60 6.58 9.61
N PHE A 200 -10.45 5.72 8.58
CA PHE A 200 -9.26 5.61 7.76
C PHE A 200 -9.61 6.06 6.34
N ARG A 201 -8.74 6.88 5.74
CA ARG A 201 -9.01 7.48 4.44
C ARG A 201 -8.16 6.85 3.35
N ASP A 202 -8.78 6.65 2.20
CA ASP A 202 -8.09 6.12 1.01
C ASP A 202 -7.40 4.76 1.29
N ALA A 203 -8.04 3.93 2.16
CA ALA A 203 -7.54 2.63 2.55
C ALA A 203 -7.45 1.67 1.37
N ILE A 204 -6.41 0.84 1.31
CA ILE A 204 -6.26 -0.22 0.30
C ILE A 204 -7.29 -1.30 0.60
N ARG A 205 -8.13 -1.66 -0.38
CA ARG A 205 -9.00 -2.84 -0.32
C ARG A 205 -8.35 -4.00 -1.06
N TYR A 206 -8.35 -5.18 -0.44
CA TYR A 206 -7.82 -6.39 -1.06
C TYR A 206 -8.87 -7.06 -1.95
N SER A 207 -8.42 -7.80 -2.97
CA SER A 207 -9.29 -8.64 -3.79
C SER A 207 -9.93 -9.75 -2.97
N GLU A 208 -11.12 -10.18 -3.37
CA GLU A 208 -11.93 -11.20 -2.65
C GLU A 208 -11.22 -12.54 -2.47
N ASN A 209 -10.27 -12.86 -3.36
CA ASN A 209 -9.57 -14.13 -3.33
C ASN A 209 -8.10 -13.92 -2.95
N GLY A 210 -7.60 -14.61 -1.93
CA GLY A 210 -6.18 -14.75 -1.60
C GLY A 210 -5.73 -14.15 -0.28
N CYS A 211 -6.05 -12.90 0.04
CA CYS A 211 -5.60 -12.26 1.29
C CYS A 211 -6.59 -12.46 2.45
N ALA A 212 -6.80 -13.70 2.87
CA ALA A 212 -7.54 -14.04 4.09
C ALA A 212 -6.68 -13.74 5.33
N VAL A 213 -6.41 -12.46 5.57
CA VAL A 213 -5.64 -11.99 6.74
C VAL A 213 -6.41 -12.24 8.04
N ILE A 214 -5.71 -12.33 9.14
CA ILE A 214 -6.29 -12.61 10.47
C ILE A 214 -5.65 -11.70 11.52
N GLY A 215 -6.24 -11.60 12.70
CA GLY A 215 -5.68 -10.86 13.83
C GLY A 215 -4.20 -11.20 14.05
N GLY A 216 -3.34 -10.21 14.35
CA GLY A 216 -1.87 -10.36 14.43
C GLY A 216 -1.14 -10.13 13.09
N THR A 217 -1.85 -10.13 11.96
CA THR A 217 -1.29 -9.70 10.66
C THR A 217 -1.14 -8.17 10.59
N SER A 218 -1.76 -7.44 11.49
CA SER A 218 -1.68 -5.98 11.62
C SER A 218 -0.23 -5.49 11.57
N GLY A 219 0.03 -4.44 10.79
CA GLY A 219 1.37 -3.86 10.58
C GLY A 219 2.27 -4.66 9.65
N ALA A 220 1.83 -5.81 9.13
CA ALA A 220 2.59 -6.55 8.13
C ALA A 220 2.79 -5.71 6.87
N PRO A 221 4.02 -5.65 6.31
CA PRO A 221 4.25 -4.92 5.08
C PRO A 221 3.44 -5.53 3.94
N ILE A 222 2.82 -4.64 3.15
CA ILE A 222 2.23 -4.96 1.84
C ILE A 222 3.32 -4.69 0.81
N ILE A 223 3.82 -5.75 0.22
CA ILE A 223 4.97 -5.73 -0.68
C ILE A 223 4.49 -5.94 -2.12
N ALA A 224 4.97 -5.11 -3.05
CA ALA A 224 4.78 -5.25 -4.47
C ALA A 224 6.12 -5.34 -5.19
N GLY A 225 6.11 -6.00 -6.37
CA GLY A 225 7.30 -6.13 -7.21
C GLY A 225 8.36 -7.10 -6.69
N SER A 226 9.34 -7.38 -7.54
CA SER A 226 10.49 -8.25 -7.24
C SER A 226 11.52 -7.58 -6.33
N ASP A 227 11.60 -6.26 -6.36
CA ASP A 227 12.43 -5.41 -5.50
C ASP A 227 11.93 -5.31 -4.06
N ARG A 228 10.78 -5.92 -3.79
CA ARG A 228 10.16 -5.97 -2.46
C ARG A 228 9.87 -4.60 -1.87
N THR A 229 9.38 -3.69 -2.68
CA THR A 229 8.98 -2.34 -2.25
C THR A 229 7.72 -2.40 -1.39
N ILE A 230 7.73 -1.73 -0.23
CA ILE A 230 6.56 -1.57 0.63
C ILE A 230 5.66 -0.48 0.05
N ILE A 231 4.42 -0.86 -0.30
CA ILE A 231 3.40 0.06 -0.83
C ILE A 231 2.30 0.37 0.19
N GLY A 232 2.27 -0.35 1.30
CA GLY A 232 1.32 -0.19 2.39
C GLY A 232 1.66 -1.10 3.56
N ILE A 233 0.83 -1.06 4.59
CA ILE A 233 0.82 -2.02 5.70
C ILE A 233 -0.58 -2.57 5.91
N ASN A 234 -0.69 -3.84 6.31
CA ASN A 234 -1.98 -4.46 6.61
C ASN A 234 -2.59 -3.80 7.85
N ASN A 235 -3.88 -3.49 7.80
CA ASN A 235 -4.59 -2.89 8.92
C ASN A 235 -5.61 -3.87 9.52
N THR A 236 -6.74 -4.07 8.86
CA THR A 236 -7.93 -4.72 9.44
C THR A 236 -8.64 -5.64 8.43
N ILE A 237 -9.64 -6.38 8.91
CA ILE A 237 -10.51 -7.23 8.11
C ILE A 237 -11.93 -7.18 8.68
N ASN A 238 -12.95 -7.29 7.85
CA ASN A 238 -14.32 -7.50 8.33
C ASN A 238 -14.53 -9.00 8.60
N GLU A 239 -14.42 -9.41 9.87
CA GLU A 239 -14.44 -10.84 10.27
C GLU A 239 -15.84 -11.45 10.19
N ASP A 240 -16.85 -10.78 10.75
CA ASP A 240 -18.17 -11.37 11.00
C ASP A 240 -19.26 -10.87 10.06
N GLY A 241 -19.02 -9.81 9.29
CA GLY A 241 -20.02 -9.12 8.49
C GLY A 241 -20.81 -8.08 9.30
N ALA A 242 -20.36 -7.74 10.50
CA ALA A 242 -20.96 -6.66 11.27
C ALA A 242 -20.65 -5.29 10.65
N ARG A 243 -21.45 -4.28 11.01
CA ARG A 243 -21.38 -2.96 10.39
C ARG A 243 -20.61 -1.97 11.25
N CYS A 244 -19.41 -1.60 10.81
CA CYS A 244 -18.55 -0.56 11.39
C CYS A 244 -18.22 -0.78 12.88
N THR A 245 -18.17 -2.02 13.34
CA THR A 245 -17.75 -2.36 14.70
C THR A 245 -16.27 -2.80 14.69
N ARG A 246 -15.67 -2.99 15.85
CA ARG A 246 -14.29 -3.47 15.97
C ARG A 246 -14.09 -4.80 15.25
N ASN A 247 -13.02 -4.93 14.48
CA ASN A 247 -12.71 -6.04 13.57
C ASN A 247 -13.80 -6.28 12.49
N ASN A 248 -14.63 -5.29 12.24
CA ASN A 248 -15.68 -5.32 11.24
C ASN A 248 -15.82 -3.95 10.57
N PRO A 249 -14.77 -3.50 9.86
CA PRO A 249 -14.83 -2.23 9.14
C PRO A 249 -15.93 -2.22 8.09
N CYS A 250 -16.42 -1.04 7.78
CA CYS A 250 -17.36 -0.79 6.69
C CYS A 250 -16.87 0.35 5.80
N GLU A 251 -17.11 0.23 4.52
CA GLU A 251 -16.78 1.25 3.53
C GLU A 251 -17.86 2.33 3.47
N VAL A 252 -17.47 3.59 3.35
CA VAL A 252 -18.35 4.71 3.06
C VAL A 252 -17.90 5.34 1.75
N ASP A 253 -18.76 5.33 0.75
CA ASP A 253 -18.46 5.93 -0.53
C ASP A 253 -18.67 7.46 -0.51
N ARG A 254 -18.32 8.13 -1.61
CA ARG A 254 -18.43 9.59 -1.72
C ARG A 254 -19.87 10.13 -1.63
N THR A 255 -20.87 9.25 -1.74
CA THR A 255 -22.29 9.60 -1.59
C THR A 255 -22.80 9.37 -0.16
N GLY A 256 -21.96 8.83 0.72
CA GLY A 256 -22.32 8.46 2.09
C GLY A 256 -22.96 7.08 2.22
N LYS A 257 -23.01 6.29 1.14
CA LYS A 257 -23.53 4.93 1.18
C LYS A 257 -22.56 4.01 1.88
N ILE A 258 -23.07 3.24 2.85
CA ILE A 258 -22.28 2.28 3.63
C ILE A 258 -22.39 0.89 2.98
N VAL A 259 -21.21 0.26 2.83
CA VAL A 259 -21.07 -1.12 2.32
C VAL A 259 -20.27 -1.94 3.31
N VAL A 260 -20.78 -3.12 3.64
CA VAL A 260 -20.10 -4.13 4.47
C VAL A 260 -19.64 -5.27 3.57
N ARG A 261 -18.36 -5.65 3.69
CA ARG A 261 -17.76 -6.73 2.89
C ARG A 261 -17.13 -7.76 3.84
N LYS A 262 -17.92 -8.72 4.25
CA LYS A 262 -17.43 -9.81 5.10
C LYS A 262 -16.27 -10.55 4.44
N GLY A 263 -15.19 -10.78 5.19
CA GLY A 263 -14.00 -11.49 4.73
C GLY A 263 -13.01 -10.64 3.91
N ILE A 264 -13.33 -9.36 3.66
CA ILE A 264 -12.40 -8.47 2.95
C ILE A 264 -11.48 -7.77 3.95
N GLY A 265 -10.18 -7.84 3.67
CA GLY A 265 -9.14 -7.14 4.40
C GLY A 265 -8.78 -5.81 3.76
N TYR A 266 -8.19 -4.95 4.59
CA TYR A 266 -7.80 -3.59 4.23
C TYR A 266 -6.41 -3.26 4.76
N GLY A 267 -5.72 -2.37 4.05
CA GLY A 267 -4.41 -1.85 4.45
C GLY A 267 -4.33 -0.34 4.33
N GLU A 268 -3.28 0.20 4.96
CA GLU A 268 -2.96 1.62 4.93
C GLU A 268 -1.89 1.91 3.89
N GLN A 269 -2.05 3.00 3.16
CA GLN A 269 -1.00 3.53 2.29
C GLN A 269 0.08 4.21 3.12
N VAL A 270 1.34 4.09 2.71
CA VAL A 270 2.49 4.60 3.48
C VAL A 270 3.32 5.65 2.74
N PHE A 271 3.02 5.94 1.48
CA PHE A 271 3.73 6.97 0.70
C PHE A 271 3.61 8.37 1.31
N TRP A 272 2.57 8.62 2.11
CA TRP A 272 2.36 9.88 2.84
C TRP A 272 3.57 10.30 3.69
N PHE A 273 4.31 9.33 4.26
CA PHE A 273 5.49 9.62 5.08
C PHE A 273 6.52 10.46 4.34
N HIS A 274 6.75 10.22 3.04
CA HIS A 274 7.70 10.98 2.24
C HIS A 274 7.42 12.48 2.22
N SER A 275 6.16 12.87 2.32
CA SER A 275 5.76 14.28 2.38
C SER A 275 6.16 14.97 3.69
N CYS A 276 6.38 14.19 4.75
CA CYS A 276 6.60 14.67 6.12
C CYS A 276 8.00 14.37 6.65
N LEU A 277 8.83 13.58 5.93
CA LEU A 277 10.17 13.29 6.39
C LEU A 277 11.12 14.47 6.15
N ALA A 278 12.00 14.73 7.11
CA ALA A 278 13.14 15.59 6.93
C ALA A 278 14.12 15.02 5.88
N THR A 279 15.07 15.82 5.44
CA THR A 279 16.07 15.40 4.44
C THR A 279 16.92 14.22 4.90
N SER A 280 17.06 14.03 6.21
CA SER A 280 17.74 12.85 6.80
C SER A 280 17.03 11.52 6.53
N GLY A 281 15.75 11.53 6.17
CA GLY A 281 14.92 10.33 5.96
C GLY A 281 14.54 9.58 7.25
N VAL A 282 14.96 10.06 8.43
CA VAL A 282 14.74 9.38 9.72
C VAL A 282 13.98 10.23 10.76
N GLU A 283 13.60 11.45 10.42
CA GLU A 283 12.84 12.34 11.28
C GLU A 283 11.51 12.72 10.62
N VAL A 284 10.46 12.76 11.42
CA VAL A 284 9.11 13.19 10.97
C VAL A 284 8.92 14.66 11.31
N ASP A 285 8.89 15.52 10.28
CA ASP A 285 8.57 16.95 10.38
C ASP A 285 7.13 17.19 9.94
N LEU A 286 6.22 17.22 10.90
CA LEU A 286 4.80 17.49 10.65
C LEU A 286 4.52 18.94 10.23
N GLN A 287 5.49 19.86 10.42
CA GLN A 287 5.36 21.27 10.01
C GLN A 287 5.87 21.50 8.58
N LYS A 288 6.50 20.49 7.97
CA LYS A 288 6.98 20.55 6.58
C LYS A 288 5.83 20.95 5.65
N PRO A 289 6.02 21.94 4.77
CA PRO A 289 5.00 22.33 3.79
C PRO A 289 4.60 21.14 2.92
N GLY A 290 3.29 20.87 2.83
CA GLY A 290 2.75 19.75 2.07
C GLY A 290 2.76 18.39 2.80
N CYS A 291 3.13 18.36 4.09
CA CYS A 291 3.01 17.13 4.90
C CYS A 291 1.56 16.67 4.98
N LEU A 292 1.31 15.42 4.55
CA LEU A 292 -0.02 14.80 4.43
C LEU A 292 -0.40 13.97 5.64
N LEU A 293 0.51 13.68 6.57
CA LEU A 293 0.18 12.95 7.80
C LEU A 293 -0.72 13.79 8.72
N PRO A 294 -1.67 13.17 9.43
CA PRO A 294 -2.43 13.81 10.49
C PRO A 294 -1.52 14.50 11.51
N LYS A 295 -1.96 15.63 12.05
CA LYS A 295 -1.20 16.46 12.98
C LYS A 295 -1.85 16.48 14.35
N PRO A 296 -1.07 16.60 15.43
CA PRO A 296 -1.63 16.87 16.76
C PRO A 296 -2.47 18.16 16.72
N HIS A 297 -3.63 18.12 17.37
CA HIS A 297 -4.49 19.29 17.55
C HIS A 297 -4.04 20.15 18.74
#